data_026dc55c8690878266cc49c43f5495e9
#
_entry.id   026dc55c8690878266cc49c43f5495e9
#
_cell.length_a   1.000
_cell.length_b   1.000
_cell.length_c   1.000
_cell.angle_alpha   90.00
_cell.angle_beta   90.00
_cell.angle_gamma   90.00
#
_symmetry.space_group_name_H-M   'P 1'
#
loop_
_entity.id
_entity.type
_entity.pdbx_description
1 polymer ?
#
loop_
_entity_poly.entity_id
_entity_poly.type
_entity_poly.pdbx_seq_one_letter_code
_entity_poly.pdbx_strand_id
1 'polypeptide(L)'
;MIMARPALRFAFEEKLRVNVWSEGLSLLRLGVGPWLNEAKLAVRRGAPDESEVVISHDLSMPLGVLKQHVLRTGRGQKIAYVVDAAYHEKNVDKIITLARGADQLFIEAAFLDADAAIAAQRQHLTAHQAGDIAKRAGVVRFVPFHFSARYRKQEDSLRSEAEQAFRV
;
A
#
# COMPACT_ATOMS: atom_id res chain seq x y z
N MET A 1 26.50 -7.11 24.38
CA MET A 1 26.04 -6.05 23.45
C MET A 1 25.20 -6.73 22.37
N ILE A 2 23.87 -6.67 22.49
CA ILE A 2 22.97 -7.26 21.46
C ILE A 2 22.99 -6.30 20.29
N MET A 3 23.56 -6.73 19.16
CA MET A 3 23.51 -5.97 17.93
C MET A 3 22.04 -5.83 17.51
N ALA A 4 21.56 -4.59 17.35
CA ALA A 4 20.23 -4.32 16.85
C ALA A 4 20.09 -4.94 15.46
N ARG A 5 19.09 -5.82 15.27
CA ARG A 5 18.74 -6.31 13.95
C ARG A 5 18.15 -5.13 13.14
N PRO A 6 18.54 -4.97 11.88
CA PRO A 6 17.93 -3.93 11.06
C PRO A 6 16.47 -4.27 10.80
N ALA A 7 15.56 -3.38 11.18
CA ALA A 7 14.16 -3.50 10.80
C ALA A 7 14.04 -3.41 9.27
N LEU A 8 13.32 -4.35 8.66
CA LEU A 8 12.98 -4.26 7.24
C LEU A 8 11.67 -3.49 7.08
N ARG A 9 11.74 -2.38 6.37
CA ARG A 9 10.57 -1.55 6.07
C ARG A 9 10.73 -0.88 4.72
N PHE A 10 9.65 -0.88 3.94
CA PHE A 10 9.57 -0.19 2.65
C PHE A 10 8.13 0.19 2.35
N ALA A 11 7.95 1.12 1.43
CA ALA A 11 6.65 1.45 0.88
C ALA A 11 6.73 1.52 -0.65
N PHE A 12 5.71 1.01 -1.30
CA PHE A 12 5.45 1.23 -2.72
C PHE A 12 4.33 2.25 -2.87
N GLU A 13 4.56 3.24 -3.69
CA GLU A 13 3.57 4.26 -3.98
C GLU A 13 3.40 4.43 -5.49
N GLU A 14 2.21 4.15 -5.99
CA GLU A 14 1.82 4.46 -7.36
C GLU A 14 1.44 5.94 -7.40
N LYS A 15 2.19 6.75 -8.16
CA LYS A 15 1.96 8.20 -8.23
C LYS A 15 0.60 8.56 -8.84
N LEU A 16 0.19 7.84 -9.88
CA LEU A 16 -1.04 8.11 -10.61
C LEU A 16 -1.66 6.79 -11.09
N ARG A 17 -2.89 6.54 -10.64
CA ARG A 17 -3.70 5.43 -11.13
C ARG A 17 -4.43 5.83 -12.40
N VAL A 18 -4.32 5.02 -13.44
CA VAL A 18 -5.01 5.23 -14.71
C VAL A 18 -5.80 3.97 -15.05
N ASN A 19 -7.12 4.07 -14.98
CA ASN A 19 -8.06 3.00 -15.31
C ASN A 19 -8.68 3.23 -16.68
N VAL A 20 -9.15 2.17 -17.30
CA VAL A 20 -9.95 2.24 -18.53
C VAL A 20 -11.42 2.22 -18.15
N TRP A 21 -12.20 3.11 -18.76
CA TRP A 21 -13.64 3.15 -18.64
C TRP A 21 -14.26 2.44 -19.85
N SER A 22 -14.95 1.32 -19.59
CA SER A 22 -15.49 0.44 -20.64
C SER A 22 -16.55 1.12 -21.49
N GLU A 23 -17.42 1.92 -20.87
CA GLU A 23 -18.44 2.68 -21.59
C GLU A 23 -17.82 3.73 -22.51
N GLY A 24 -16.69 4.30 -22.11
CA GLY A 24 -15.94 5.24 -22.95
C GLY A 24 -15.36 4.57 -24.20
N LEU A 25 -14.86 3.35 -24.07
CA LEU A 25 -14.44 2.55 -25.23
C LEU A 25 -15.62 2.31 -26.19
N SER A 26 -16.76 1.92 -25.65
CA SER A 26 -17.97 1.67 -26.44
C SER A 26 -18.46 2.94 -27.15
N LEU A 27 -18.43 4.09 -26.46
CA LEU A 27 -18.83 5.38 -27.02
C LEU A 27 -17.99 5.77 -28.25
N LEU A 28 -16.68 5.53 -28.16
CA LEU A 28 -15.76 5.84 -29.26
C LEU A 28 -15.60 4.65 -30.24
N ARG A 29 -16.33 3.56 -30.05
CA ARG A 29 -16.26 2.33 -30.85
C ARG A 29 -14.86 1.76 -30.92
N LEU A 30 -14.09 1.83 -29.81
CA LEU A 30 -12.74 1.35 -29.70
C LEU A 30 -12.69 -0.04 -29.05
N GLY A 31 -11.91 -0.92 -29.63
CA GLY A 31 -11.60 -2.23 -29.03
C GLY A 31 -10.52 -2.13 -27.96
N VAL A 32 -10.50 -3.12 -27.06
CA VAL A 32 -9.39 -3.32 -26.12
C VAL A 32 -8.15 -3.76 -26.89
N GLY A 33 -7.00 -3.18 -26.59
CA GLY A 33 -5.75 -3.52 -27.28
C GLY A 33 -4.50 -3.03 -26.56
N PRO A 34 -3.30 -3.37 -27.07
CA PRO A 34 -2.02 -2.94 -26.50
C PRO A 34 -1.88 -1.42 -26.36
N TRP A 35 -2.49 -0.66 -27.24
CA TRP A 35 -2.52 0.81 -27.24
C TRP A 35 -2.99 1.42 -25.91
N LEU A 36 -3.84 0.69 -25.16
CA LEU A 36 -4.28 1.13 -23.83
C LEU A 36 -3.13 1.25 -22.84
N ASN A 37 -2.15 0.36 -22.92
CA ASN A 37 -0.96 0.44 -22.07
C ASN A 37 -0.10 1.65 -22.44
N GLU A 38 0.06 1.91 -23.74
CA GLU A 38 0.80 3.08 -24.22
C GLU A 38 0.12 4.38 -23.80
N ALA A 39 -1.20 4.47 -23.95
CA ALA A 39 -1.99 5.60 -23.50
C ALA A 39 -1.86 5.83 -21.98
N LYS A 40 -1.96 4.78 -21.16
CA LYS A 40 -1.73 4.85 -19.70
C LYS A 40 -0.33 5.32 -19.35
N LEU A 41 0.68 4.83 -20.06
CA LEU A 41 2.08 5.25 -19.85
C LEU A 41 2.28 6.71 -20.24
N ALA A 42 1.68 7.17 -21.34
CA ALA A 42 1.72 8.56 -21.76
C ALA A 42 1.11 9.48 -20.69
N VAL A 43 -0.06 9.12 -20.16
CA VAL A 43 -0.69 9.85 -19.03
C VAL A 43 0.22 9.90 -17.81
N ARG A 44 0.82 8.77 -17.40
CA ARG A 44 1.72 8.70 -16.23
C ARG A 44 2.99 9.54 -16.40
N ARG A 45 3.46 9.70 -17.64
CA ARG A 45 4.63 10.53 -17.98
C ARG A 45 4.29 12.01 -18.13
N GLY A 46 3.00 12.40 -18.06
CA GLY A 46 2.56 13.76 -18.26
C GLY A 46 2.68 14.22 -19.71
N ALA A 47 2.53 13.30 -20.68
CA ALA A 47 2.57 13.66 -22.09
C ALA A 47 1.48 14.71 -22.44
N PRO A 48 1.77 15.64 -23.37
CA PRO A 48 0.80 16.64 -23.84
C PRO A 48 -0.49 16.02 -24.39
N ASP A 49 -1.59 16.72 -24.29
CA ASP A 49 -2.90 16.24 -24.75
C ASP A 49 -2.96 16.05 -26.27
N GLU A 50 -2.12 16.75 -27.01
CA GLU A 50 -1.95 16.64 -28.47
C GLU A 50 -1.14 15.41 -28.90
N SER A 51 -0.52 14.69 -27.95
CA SER A 51 0.27 13.50 -28.27
C SER A 51 -0.62 12.42 -28.90
N GLU A 52 -0.23 11.94 -30.07
CA GLU A 52 -0.95 10.89 -30.80
C GLU A 52 -0.71 9.51 -30.18
N VAL A 53 -1.78 8.78 -29.95
CA VAL A 53 -1.78 7.38 -29.54
C VAL A 53 -2.27 6.54 -30.71
N VAL A 54 -1.41 5.64 -31.21
CA VAL A 54 -1.75 4.73 -32.31
C VAL A 54 -2.63 3.59 -31.76
N ILE A 55 -3.86 3.52 -32.24
CA ILE A 55 -4.87 2.53 -31.82
C ILE A 55 -4.82 1.29 -32.72
N SER A 56 -4.71 1.53 -34.03
CA SER A 56 -4.55 0.50 -35.08
C SER A 56 -3.71 1.06 -36.23
N HIS A 57 -3.48 0.22 -37.26
CA HIS A 57 -2.72 0.65 -38.44
C HIS A 57 -3.26 1.95 -39.08
N ASP A 58 -4.58 2.14 -39.07
CA ASP A 58 -5.26 3.25 -39.76
C ASP A 58 -5.92 4.26 -38.81
N LEU A 59 -5.68 4.13 -37.52
CA LEU A 59 -6.35 4.98 -36.52
C LEU A 59 -5.39 5.40 -35.42
N SER A 60 -5.22 6.71 -35.27
CA SER A 60 -4.63 7.33 -34.07
C SER A 60 -5.61 8.32 -33.44
N MET A 61 -5.40 8.65 -32.19
CA MET A 61 -6.18 9.65 -31.45
C MET A 61 -5.30 10.47 -30.52
N PRO A 62 -5.60 11.78 -30.38
CA PRO A 62 -4.96 12.61 -29.37
C PRO A 62 -5.19 12.06 -27.96
N LEU A 63 -4.15 12.09 -27.14
CA LEU A 63 -4.20 11.64 -25.75
C LEU A 63 -5.27 12.35 -24.93
N GLY A 64 -5.52 13.65 -25.19
CA GLY A 64 -6.56 14.45 -24.56
C GLY A 64 -7.96 13.86 -24.77
N VAL A 65 -8.28 13.39 -25.98
CA VAL A 65 -9.56 12.71 -26.27
C VAL A 65 -9.68 11.43 -25.46
N LEU A 66 -8.62 10.64 -25.39
CA LEU A 66 -8.61 9.40 -24.62
C LEU A 66 -8.71 9.68 -23.10
N LYS A 67 -8.09 10.73 -22.59
CA LYS A 67 -8.22 11.19 -21.19
C LYS A 67 -9.65 11.62 -20.87
N GLN A 68 -10.31 12.28 -21.78
CA GLN A 68 -11.68 12.76 -21.59
C GLN A 68 -12.71 11.62 -21.59
N HIS A 69 -12.56 10.65 -22.49
CA HIS A 69 -13.61 9.68 -22.77
C HIS A 69 -13.28 8.24 -22.33
N VAL A 70 -12.02 7.85 -22.29
CA VAL A 70 -11.62 6.45 -22.08
C VAL A 70 -10.84 6.23 -20.80
N LEU A 71 -10.01 7.20 -20.42
CA LEU A 71 -9.12 7.04 -19.26
C LEU A 71 -9.67 7.80 -18.05
N ARG A 72 -9.65 7.13 -16.89
CA ARG A 72 -9.98 7.72 -15.60
C ARG A 72 -8.75 7.77 -14.75
N THR A 73 -8.32 8.95 -14.36
CA THR A 73 -7.18 9.16 -13.48
C THR A 73 -7.62 9.32 -12.04
N GLY A 74 -6.83 8.85 -11.12
CA GLY A 74 -7.07 9.01 -9.69
C GLY A 74 -5.77 8.90 -8.90
N ARG A 75 -5.87 9.12 -7.59
CA ARG A 75 -4.74 8.89 -6.69
C ARG A 75 -4.26 7.45 -6.82
N GLY A 76 -2.96 7.26 -6.94
CA GLY A 76 -2.34 5.96 -6.87
C GLY A 76 -2.48 5.31 -5.49
N GLN A 77 -2.18 4.03 -5.39
CA GLN A 77 -2.19 3.29 -4.13
C GLN A 77 -0.82 3.33 -3.47
N LYS A 78 -0.84 3.41 -2.14
CA LYS A 78 0.35 3.27 -1.30
C LYS A 78 0.24 2.02 -0.43
N ILE A 79 1.24 1.15 -0.52
CA ILE A 79 1.35 -0.05 0.30
C ILE A 79 2.65 0.05 1.10
N ALA A 80 2.55 -0.11 2.42
CA ALA A 80 3.70 -0.15 3.30
C ALA A 80 3.87 -1.54 3.92
N TYR A 81 5.12 -1.93 4.17
CA TYR A 81 5.49 -3.22 4.75
C TYR A 81 6.54 -3.01 5.85
N VAL A 82 6.30 -3.61 7.02
CA VAL A 82 7.15 -3.47 8.22
C VAL A 82 7.28 -4.82 8.90
N VAL A 83 8.50 -5.30 9.06
CA VAL A 83 8.83 -6.55 9.76
C VAL A 83 10.15 -6.43 10.52
N ASP A 84 10.35 -7.25 11.54
CA ASP A 84 11.51 -7.25 12.43
C ASP A 84 11.79 -5.87 13.05
N ALA A 85 10.73 -5.25 13.60
CA ALA A 85 10.75 -3.89 14.10
C ALA A 85 10.71 -3.82 15.63
N ALA A 86 11.76 -3.32 16.24
CA ALA A 86 11.76 -3.04 17.68
C ALA A 86 10.89 -1.82 18.02
N TYR A 87 10.14 -1.89 19.12
CA TYR A 87 9.34 -0.79 19.63
C TYR A 87 10.21 0.17 20.44
N HIS A 88 10.60 1.28 19.81
CA HIS A 88 11.20 2.43 20.47
C HIS A 88 10.88 3.70 19.67
N GLU A 89 10.81 4.84 20.34
CA GLU A 89 10.32 6.11 19.81
C GLU A 89 10.82 6.43 18.39
N LYS A 90 12.15 6.46 18.20
CA LYS A 90 12.75 6.75 16.88
C LYS A 90 12.33 5.79 15.78
N ASN A 91 12.10 4.52 16.10
CA ASN A 91 11.69 3.53 15.12
C ASN A 91 10.20 3.66 14.81
N VAL A 92 9.38 3.86 15.84
CA VAL A 92 7.94 4.12 15.71
C VAL A 92 7.69 5.33 14.81
N ASP A 93 8.37 6.45 15.04
CA ASP A 93 8.25 7.66 14.23
C ASP A 93 8.61 7.42 12.74
N LYS A 94 9.66 6.64 12.51
CA LYS A 94 10.05 6.26 11.14
C LYS A 94 9.01 5.38 10.46
N ILE A 95 8.39 4.44 11.20
CA ILE A 95 7.34 3.56 10.66
C ILE A 95 6.09 4.40 10.36
N ILE A 96 5.67 5.27 11.28
CA ILE A 96 4.52 6.16 11.07
C ILE A 96 4.75 7.05 9.85
N THR A 97 5.93 7.65 9.72
CA THR A 97 6.27 8.50 8.58
C THR A 97 6.21 7.72 7.26
N LEU A 98 6.76 6.51 7.22
CA LEU A 98 6.74 5.63 6.04
C LEU A 98 5.31 5.25 5.65
N ALA A 99 4.52 4.81 6.65
CA ALA A 99 3.17 4.28 6.44
C ALA A 99 2.09 5.35 6.34
N ARG A 100 2.42 6.63 6.57
CA ARG A 100 1.44 7.72 6.62
C ARG A 100 0.48 7.72 5.44
N GLY A 101 -0.81 7.58 5.74
CA GLY A 101 -1.90 7.58 4.75
C GLY A 101 -1.83 6.44 3.74
N ALA A 102 -1.13 5.33 4.06
CA ALA A 102 -1.09 4.18 3.18
C ALA A 102 -2.49 3.55 3.02
N ASP A 103 -2.80 3.10 1.82
CA ASP A 103 -4.05 2.37 1.56
C ASP A 103 -4.01 1.00 2.22
N GLN A 104 -2.80 0.41 2.36
CA GLN A 104 -2.60 -0.83 3.08
C GLN A 104 -1.24 -0.85 3.78
N LEU A 105 -1.24 -1.22 5.05
CA LEU A 105 -0.04 -1.48 5.85
C LEU A 105 0.01 -2.95 6.25
N PHE A 106 1.05 -3.66 5.84
CA PHE A 106 1.45 -4.93 6.42
C PHE A 106 2.45 -4.65 7.54
N ILE A 107 2.14 -5.10 8.75
CA ILE A 107 2.99 -4.84 9.91
C ILE A 107 3.06 -6.07 10.81
N GLU A 108 4.24 -6.38 11.32
CA GLU A 108 4.38 -7.47 12.27
C GLU A 108 3.58 -7.23 13.55
N ALA A 109 3.09 -8.31 14.13
CA ALA A 109 2.38 -8.36 15.41
C ALA A 109 2.80 -9.65 16.13
N ALA A 110 4.10 -9.74 16.46
CA ALA A 110 4.71 -11.01 16.83
C ALA A 110 4.25 -11.54 18.19
N PHE A 111 3.85 -10.65 19.12
CA PHE A 111 3.50 -11.00 20.49
C PHE A 111 2.19 -10.32 20.93
N LEU A 112 1.47 -10.93 21.89
CA LEU A 112 0.44 -10.24 22.64
C LEU A 112 1.08 -9.18 23.56
N ASP A 113 0.34 -8.14 23.91
CA ASP A 113 0.83 -7.06 24.78
C ASP A 113 1.15 -7.54 26.21
N ALA A 114 0.48 -8.60 26.65
CA ALA A 114 0.81 -9.29 27.90
C ALA A 114 2.26 -9.82 27.93
N ASP A 115 2.85 -10.09 26.76
CA ASP A 115 4.25 -10.55 26.59
C ASP A 115 5.17 -9.40 26.10
N ALA A 116 4.83 -8.13 26.34
CA ALA A 116 5.59 -6.97 25.86
C ALA A 116 7.08 -6.99 26.27
N ALA A 117 7.41 -7.50 27.46
CA ALA A 117 8.78 -7.63 27.91
C ALA A 117 9.58 -8.62 27.02
N ILE A 118 8.96 -9.72 26.60
CA ILE A 118 9.56 -10.70 25.70
C ILE A 118 9.69 -10.10 24.28
N ALA A 119 8.67 -9.40 23.81
CA ALA A 119 8.68 -8.68 22.54
C ALA A 119 9.85 -7.70 22.47
N ALA A 120 10.04 -6.88 23.50
CA ALA A 120 11.15 -5.94 23.60
C ALA A 120 12.52 -6.64 23.59
N GLN A 121 12.69 -7.73 24.36
CA GLN A 121 13.92 -8.52 24.38
C GLN A 121 14.23 -9.12 23.00
N ARG A 122 13.21 -9.54 22.27
CA ARG A 122 13.33 -10.15 20.93
C ARG A 122 13.35 -9.12 19.80
N GLN A 123 13.17 -7.84 20.13
CA GLN A 123 13.14 -6.72 19.18
C GLN A 123 11.97 -6.83 18.17
N HIS A 124 10.79 -7.19 18.65
CA HIS A 124 9.57 -7.30 17.89
C HIS A 124 8.46 -6.42 18.47
N LEU A 125 7.42 -6.17 17.65
CA LEU A 125 6.22 -5.47 18.10
C LEU A 125 5.23 -6.42 18.77
N THR A 126 4.45 -5.88 19.72
CA THR A 126 3.21 -6.53 20.15
C THR A 126 2.08 -6.23 19.16
N ALA A 127 1.00 -7.00 19.23
CA ALA A 127 -0.20 -6.79 18.43
C ALA A 127 -0.84 -5.42 18.72
N HIS A 128 -0.92 -5.04 20.00
CA HIS A 128 -1.38 -3.72 20.42
C HIS A 128 -0.51 -2.59 19.83
N GLN A 129 0.80 -2.69 19.92
CA GLN A 129 1.74 -1.71 19.36
C GLN A 129 1.61 -1.58 17.84
N ALA A 130 1.40 -2.70 17.13
CA ALA A 130 1.18 -2.69 15.70
C ALA A 130 -0.11 -1.96 15.31
N GLY A 131 -1.20 -2.18 16.04
CA GLY A 131 -2.47 -1.48 15.86
C GLY A 131 -2.38 0.02 16.15
N ASP A 132 -1.73 0.42 17.25
CA ASP A 132 -1.49 1.84 17.60
C ASP A 132 -0.67 2.54 16.51
N ILE A 133 0.40 1.92 16.03
CA ILE A 133 1.21 2.49 14.94
C ILE A 133 0.37 2.67 13.68
N ALA A 134 -0.43 1.68 13.30
CA ALA A 134 -1.29 1.74 12.11
C ALA A 134 -2.32 2.88 12.23
N LYS A 135 -2.95 3.04 13.41
CA LYS A 135 -3.88 4.12 13.71
C LYS A 135 -3.20 5.49 13.59
N ARG A 136 -2.06 5.69 14.27
CA ARG A 136 -1.29 6.94 14.25
C ARG A 136 -0.77 7.29 12.85
N ALA A 137 -0.50 6.31 12.02
CA ALA A 137 -0.12 6.50 10.63
C ALA A 137 -1.31 6.87 9.73
N GLY A 138 -2.55 6.73 10.21
CA GLY A 138 -3.77 7.03 9.46
C GLY A 138 -3.92 6.14 8.22
N VAL A 139 -3.58 4.86 8.32
CA VAL A 139 -3.72 3.92 7.20
C VAL A 139 -5.19 3.54 7.00
N VAL A 140 -5.58 3.27 5.75
CA VAL A 140 -6.96 2.87 5.44
C VAL A 140 -7.24 1.45 5.90
N ARG A 141 -6.27 0.56 5.71
CA ARG A 141 -6.34 -0.85 6.12
C ARG A 141 -4.98 -1.31 6.63
N PHE A 142 -4.98 -2.15 7.67
CA PHE A 142 -3.76 -2.83 8.07
C PHE A 142 -3.95 -4.35 8.12
N VAL A 143 -2.84 -5.08 7.96
CA VAL A 143 -2.82 -6.55 8.01
C VAL A 143 -1.70 -6.94 8.97
N PRO A 144 -2.05 -7.38 10.19
CA PRO A 144 -1.06 -7.90 11.12
C PRO A 144 -0.58 -9.28 10.65
N PHE A 145 0.72 -9.50 10.74
CA PHE A 145 1.35 -10.76 10.33
C PHE A 145 2.61 -11.06 11.15
N HIS A 146 3.40 -12.06 10.79
CA HIS A 146 4.66 -12.44 11.46
C HIS A 146 4.47 -12.85 12.93
N PHE A 147 3.38 -13.60 13.19
CA PHE A 147 3.06 -14.07 14.52
C PHE A 147 4.12 -15.06 15.04
N SER A 148 4.50 -14.95 16.31
CA SER A 148 5.42 -15.88 16.93
C SER A 148 4.83 -17.29 17.00
N ALA A 149 5.64 -18.31 16.73
CA ALA A 149 5.26 -19.71 16.87
C ALA A 149 4.76 -20.06 18.28
N ARG A 150 5.03 -19.21 19.29
CA ARG A 150 4.50 -19.29 20.64
C ARG A 150 2.97 -19.33 20.66
N TYR A 151 2.32 -18.63 19.72
CA TYR A 151 0.86 -18.48 19.63
C TYR A 151 0.20 -19.38 18.56
N ARG A 152 0.82 -20.51 18.23
CA ARG A 152 0.18 -21.49 17.35
C ARG A 152 -1.22 -21.83 17.84
N LYS A 153 -2.21 -21.72 16.94
CA LYS A 153 -3.65 -21.89 17.22
C LYS A 153 -4.26 -20.75 18.06
N GLN A 154 -3.57 -19.64 18.24
CA GLN A 154 -4.06 -18.45 18.94
C GLN A 154 -3.83 -17.18 18.11
N GLU A 155 -3.62 -17.29 16.82
CA GLU A 155 -3.37 -16.17 15.91
C GLU A 155 -4.55 -15.18 15.89
N ASP A 156 -5.77 -15.67 16.13
CA ASP A 156 -6.98 -14.82 16.22
C ASP A 156 -6.92 -13.86 17.42
N SER A 157 -6.28 -14.25 18.53
CA SER A 157 -6.08 -13.36 19.68
C SER A 157 -5.17 -12.19 19.31
N LEU A 158 -4.07 -12.44 18.58
CA LEU A 158 -3.16 -11.40 18.10
C LEU A 158 -3.86 -10.46 17.11
N ARG A 159 -4.65 -11.02 16.18
CA ARG A 159 -5.44 -10.21 15.24
C ARG A 159 -6.45 -9.34 15.95
N SER A 160 -7.19 -9.91 16.90
CA SER A 160 -8.21 -9.20 17.66
C SER A 160 -7.61 -8.06 18.47
N GLU A 161 -6.50 -8.29 19.16
CA GLU A 161 -5.80 -7.26 19.94
C GLU A 161 -5.30 -6.12 19.04
N ALA A 162 -4.67 -6.46 17.92
CA ALA A 162 -4.20 -5.46 16.96
C ALA A 162 -5.35 -4.64 16.36
N GLU A 163 -6.47 -5.27 16.01
CA GLU A 163 -7.66 -4.59 15.49
C GLU A 163 -8.31 -3.68 16.53
N GLN A 164 -8.37 -4.10 17.79
CA GLN A 164 -8.88 -3.26 18.87
C GLN A 164 -8.04 -1.99 19.02
N ALA A 165 -6.71 -2.11 19.07
CA ALA A 165 -5.81 -0.97 19.16
C ALA A 165 -5.89 -0.03 17.94
N PHE A 166 -6.20 -0.57 16.76
CA PHE A 166 -6.39 0.22 15.54
C PHE A 166 -7.68 1.04 15.55
N ARG A 167 -8.76 0.53 16.16
CA ARG A 167 -10.09 1.16 16.15
C ARG A 167 -10.30 2.19 17.27
N VAL A 168 -9.68 1.97 18.42
CA VAL A 168 -9.80 2.85 19.60
C VAL A 168 -8.94 4.09 19.44
#